data_519b4a0df5f789f4f81dcf9730ab7e1a
#
_entry.id   519b4a0df5f789f4f81dcf9730ab7e1a
#
_cell.length_a   1.000
_cell.length_b   1.000
_cell.length_c   1.000
_cell.angle_alpha   90.00
_cell.angle_beta   90.00
_cell.angle_gamma   90.00
#
_symmetry.space_group_name_H-M   'P 1'
#
loop_
_entity.id
_entity.type
_entity.pdbx_description
1 polymer ?
#
loop_
_entity_poly.entity_id
_entity_poly.type
_entity_poly.pdbx_seq_one_letter_code
_entity_poly.pdbx_strand_id
1 'polypeptide(L)'
;VMKRIHQYALMCPPTTSQYAAIEALRNSEDDVQMMVREYNRRRRLMVEGFRRLGLECFEPYGAFYVFPCIKSLGMSSDEFCEILLKEEKVLIVPGTAFGECGEGYFRATYATSLENITEALKRIERFVEKRRQREEQKCINL
;
A
#
# COMPACT_ATOMS: atom_id res chain seq x y z
N VAL A 1 21.00 3.95 -26.73
CA VAL A 1 21.80 4.97 -26.02
C VAL A 1 21.99 4.57 -24.57
N MET A 2 20.93 4.36 -23.76
CA MET A 2 21.02 4.02 -22.32
C MET A 2 21.93 2.82 -22.03
N LYS A 3 21.83 1.72 -22.78
CA LYS A 3 22.68 0.53 -22.62
C LYS A 3 24.18 0.87 -22.78
N ARG A 4 24.54 1.72 -23.73
CA ARG A 4 25.94 2.16 -23.93
C ARG A 4 26.44 3.00 -22.75
N ILE A 5 25.63 3.95 -22.27
CA ILE A 5 25.99 4.77 -21.11
C ILE A 5 26.22 3.87 -19.88
N HIS A 6 25.30 2.93 -19.64
CA HIS A 6 25.42 1.98 -18.54
C HIS A 6 26.69 1.13 -18.60
N GLN A 7 27.08 0.65 -19.78
CA GLN A 7 28.30 -0.14 -19.97
C GLN A 7 29.59 0.61 -19.61
N TYR A 8 29.59 1.94 -19.76
CA TYR A 8 30.74 2.77 -19.39
C TYR A 8 30.70 3.27 -17.94
N ALA A 9 29.51 3.34 -17.35
CA ALA A 9 29.34 3.78 -15.98
C ALA A 9 29.55 2.65 -14.94
N LEU A 10 29.14 1.43 -15.29
CA LEU A 10 29.18 0.28 -14.40
C LEU A 10 29.73 -0.96 -15.13
N MET A 11 30.94 -1.38 -14.77
CA MET A 11 31.57 -2.58 -15.35
C MET A 11 31.02 -3.87 -14.77
N CYS A 12 30.80 -3.91 -13.45
CA CYS A 12 30.26 -5.06 -12.71
C CYS A 12 29.65 -4.61 -11.39
N PRO A 13 28.76 -5.45 -10.78
CA PRO A 13 28.28 -5.21 -9.41
C PRO A 13 29.45 -5.19 -8.43
N PRO A 14 29.33 -4.49 -7.29
CA PRO A 14 30.34 -4.55 -6.22
C PRO A 14 30.59 -5.99 -5.77
N THR A 15 31.83 -6.34 -5.47
CA THR A 15 32.23 -7.69 -5.08
C THR A 15 31.45 -8.19 -3.86
N THR A 16 31.21 -7.34 -2.88
CA THR A 16 30.41 -7.65 -1.69
C THR A 16 28.99 -8.07 -2.05
N SER A 17 28.35 -7.37 -3.01
CA SER A 17 27.02 -7.73 -3.50
C SER A 17 26.99 -9.06 -4.24
N GLN A 18 28.07 -9.41 -4.95
CA GLN A 18 28.19 -10.70 -5.63
C GLN A 18 28.26 -11.86 -4.62
N TYR A 19 29.09 -11.74 -3.57
CA TYR A 19 29.17 -12.74 -2.51
C TYR A 19 27.85 -12.85 -1.73
N ALA A 20 27.21 -11.72 -1.41
CA ALA A 20 25.91 -11.72 -0.76
C ALA A 20 24.84 -12.42 -1.62
N ALA A 21 24.82 -12.18 -2.93
CA ALA A 21 23.90 -12.84 -3.85
C ALA A 21 24.15 -14.37 -3.93
N ILE A 22 25.42 -14.81 -3.93
CA ILE A 22 25.77 -16.23 -3.91
C ILE A 22 25.23 -16.89 -2.64
N GLU A 23 25.44 -16.27 -1.49
CA GLU A 23 24.97 -16.77 -0.20
C GLU A 23 23.44 -16.82 -0.15
N ALA A 24 22.76 -15.74 -0.56
CA ALA A 24 21.31 -15.68 -0.61
C ALA A 24 20.70 -16.78 -1.50
N LEU A 25 21.27 -17.01 -2.69
CA LEU A 25 20.79 -18.07 -3.60
C LEU A 25 21.04 -19.49 -3.10
N ARG A 26 22.08 -19.69 -2.27
CA ARG A 26 22.43 -21.02 -1.80
C ARG A 26 21.73 -21.41 -0.50
N ASN A 27 21.56 -20.45 0.41
CA ASN A 27 21.29 -20.76 1.81
C ASN A 27 20.10 -20.01 2.41
N SER A 28 19.38 -19.14 1.66
CA SER A 28 18.32 -18.30 2.24
C SER A 28 16.89 -18.79 1.95
N GLU A 29 16.67 -20.03 1.53
CA GLU A 29 15.32 -20.53 1.24
C GLU A 29 14.41 -20.45 2.48
N ASP A 30 14.89 -20.82 3.65
CA ASP A 30 14.11 -20.76 4.91
C ASP A 30 13.75 -19.31 5.29
N ASP A 31 14.68 -18.36 5.07
CA ASP A 31 14.42 -16.93 5.29
C ASP A 31 13.35 -16.40 4.35
N VAL A 32 13.41 -16.79 3.07
CA VAL A 32 12.40 -16.42 2.08
C VAL A 32 11.03 -16.94 2.49
N GLN A 33 10.94 -18.21 2.88
CA GLN A 33 9.69 -18.83 3.33
C GLN A 33 9.15 -18.18 4.60
N MET A 34 9.99 -17.80 5.53
CA MET A 34 9.60 -17.04 6.71
C MET A 34 9.02 -15.67 6.35
N MET A 35 9.71 -14.92 5.48
CA MET A 35 9.24 -13.62 5.00
C MET A 35 7.91 -13.74 4.25
N VAL A 36 7.75 -14.72 3.37
CA VAL A 36 6.50 -14.96 2.64
C VAL A 36 5.32 -15.22 3.58
N ARG A 37 5.52 -16.03 4.64
CA ARG A 37 4.48 -16.27 5.64
C ARG A 37 4.08 -14.99 6.37
N GLU A 38 5.07 -14.18 6.78
CA GLU A 38 4.81 -12.93 7.49
C GLU A 38 4.11 -11.88 6.60
N TYR A 39 4.57 -11.72 5.35
CA TYR A 39 3.90 -10.84 4.40
C TYR A 39 2.46 -11.29 4.10
N ASN A 40 2.22 -12.57 3.97
CA ASN A 40 0.87 -13.11 3.76
C ASN A 40 -0.05 -12.83 4.95
N ARG A 41 0.44 -12.90 6.18
CA ARG A 41 -0.29 -12.53 7.40
C ARG A 41 -0.68 -11.05 7.37
N ARG A 42 0.26 -10.16 7.05
CA ARG A 42 0.04 -8.70 6.94
C ARG A 42 -0.91 -8.36 5.80
N ARG A 43 -0.76 -9.02 4.66
CA ARG A 43 -1.65 -8.89 3.51
C ARG A 43 -3.10 -9.17 3.90
N ARG A 44 -3.35 -10.31 4.54
CA ARG A 44 -4.71 -10.69 5.00
C ARG A 44 -5.29 -9.64 5.94
N LEU A 45 -4.52 -9.19 6.93
CA LEU A 45 -4.96 -8.16 7.87
C LEU A 45 -5.39 -6.88 7.15
N MET A 46 -4.61 -6.41 6.17
CA MET A 46 -4.93 -5.21 5.41
C MET A 46 -6.17 -5.39 4.53
N VAL A 47 -6.25 -6.47 3.75
CA VAL A 47 -7.37 -6.74 2.85
C VAL A 47 -8.68 -6.88 3.63
N GLU A 48 -8.68 -7.68 4.70
CA GLU A 48 -9.84 -7.85 5.58
C GLU A 48 -10.21 -6.56 6.30
N GLY A 49 -9.20 -5.79 6.73
CA GLY A 49 -9.39 -4.48 7.33
C GLY A 49 -10.17 -3.54 6.40
N PHE A 50 -9.70 -3.33 5.18
CA PHE A 50 -10.39 -2.46 4.22
C PHE A 50 -11.78 -2.97 3.84
N ARG A 51 -11.95 -4.28 3.64
CA ARG A 51 -13.27 -4.86 3.33
C ARG A 51 -14.27 -4.65 4.47
N ARG A 52 -13.84 -4.75 5.74
CA ARG A 52 -14.71 -4.43 6.90
C ARG A 52 -15.13 -2.96 6.93
N LEU A 53 -14.29 -2.07 6.45
CA LEU A 53 -14.62 -0.65 6.30
C LEU A 53 -15.55 -0.38 5.09
N GLY A 54 -15.95 -1.42 4.35
CA GLY A 54 -16.76 -1.29 3.14
C GLY A 54 -16.00 -0.65 1.97
N LEU A 55 -14.67 -0.70 2.01
CA LEU A 55 -13.80 -0.34 0.89
C LEU A 55 -13.48 -1.60 0.09
N GLU A 56 -13.92 -1.64 -1.15
CA GLU A 56 -13.62 -2.77 -2.02
C GLU A 56 -12.10 -2.90 -2.19
N CYS A 57 -11.57 -4.08 -1.91
CA CYS A 57 -10.16 -4.38 -2.03
C CYS A 57 -9.99 -5.76 -2.64
N PHE A 58 -9.42 -5.83 -3.84
CA PHE A 58 -9.05 -7.10 -4.44
C PHE A 58 -7.85 -7.71 -3.69
N GLU A 59 -7.72 -9.00 -3.78
CA GLU A 59 -6.65 -9.74 -3.10
C GLU A 59 -5.38 -9.74 -3.95
N PRO A 60 -4.30 -9.08 -3.51
CA PRO A 60 -3.06 -9.08 -4.28
C PRO A 60 -2.31 -10.41 -4.11
N TYR A 61 -1.82 -10.96 -5.22
CA TYR A 61 -1.04 -12.20 -5.23
C TYR A 61 0.46 -11.95 -5.39
N GLY A 62 0.88 -10.70 -5.45
CA GLY A 62 2.28 -10.30 -5.59
C GLY A 62 2.59 -8.97 -4.96
N ALA A 63 3.87 -8.64 -4.84
CA ALA A 63 4.38 -7.44 -4.17
C ALA A 63 3.95 -7.36 -2.70
N PHE A 64 3.98 -6.17 -2.11
CA PHE A 64 3.59 -5.88 -0.73
C PHE A 64 2.68 -4.64 -0.65
N TYR A 65 1.76 -4.51 -1.63
CA TYR A 65 0.81 -3.41 -1.74
C TYR A 65 -0.61 -3.92 -1.85
N VAL A 66 -1.56 -3.12 -1.33
CA VAL A 66 -2.99 -3.22 -1.59
C VAL A 66 -3.47 -1.95 -2.30
N PHE A 67 -4.57 -2.06 -3.05
CA PHE A 67 -5.12 -0.97 -3.84
C PHE A 67 -6.64 -0.83 -3.62
N PRO A 68 -7.06 -0.34 -2.43
CA PRO A 68 -8.47 -0.24 -2.08
C PRO A 68 -9.19 0.85 -2.87
N CYS A 69 -10.48 0.61 -3.15
CA CYS A 69 -11.38 1.53 -3.83
C CYS A 69 -12.07 2.46 -2.83
N ILE A 70 -12.08 3.77 -3.11
CA ILE A 70 -12.74 4.80 -2.31
C ILE A 70 -13.89 5.50 -3.05
N LYS A 71 -14.30 4.99 -4.19
CA LYS A 71 -15.38 5.59 -5.01
C LYS A 71 -16.68 5.76 -4.23
N SER A 72 -16.95 4.87 -3.27
CA SER A 72 -18.12 4.94 -2.39
C SER A 72 -18.12 6.12 -1.43
N LEU A 73 -17.02 6.85 -1.30
CA LEU A 73 -16.89 8.00 -0.40
C LEU A 73 -17.07 9.35 -1.12
N GLY A 74 -17.28 9.34 -2.45
CA GLY A 74 -17.51 10.56 -3.23
C GLY A 74 -16.31 11.53 -3.27
N MET A 75 -15.10 11.07 -2.97
CA MET A 75 -13.88 11.86 -2.93
C MET A 75 -12.94 11.45 -4.07
N SER A 76 -12.14 12.40 -4.56
CA SER A 76 -11.02 12.06 -5.45
C SER A 76 -9.88 11.37 -4.69
N SER A 77 -9.04 10.64 -5.42
CA SER A 77 -7.87 9.95 -4.84
C SER A 77 -6.92 10.89 -4.11
N ASP A 78 -6.65 12.04 -4.71
CA ASP A 78 -5.73 13.04 -4.17
C ASP A 78 -6.32 13.70 -2.92
N GLU A 79 -7.58 14.13 -2.97
CA GLU A 79 -8.29 14.73 -1.83
C GLU A 79 -8.33 13.78 -0.63
N PHE A 80 -8.68 12.51 -0.86
CA PHE A 80 -8.71 11.49 0.19
C PHE A 80 -7.36 11.36 0.88
N CYS A 81 -6.29 11.20 0.09
CA CYS A 81 -4.93 11.02 0.63
C CYS A 81 -4.43 12.26 1.38
N GLU A 82 -4.69 13.46 0.85
CA GLU A 82 -4.26 14.71 1.48
C GLU A 82 -4.95 14.95 2.82
N ILE A 83 -6.27 14.77 2.86
CA ILE A 83 -7.05 15.02 4.09
C ILE A 83 -6.74 13.94 5.13
N LEU A 84 -6.63 12.67 4.74
CA LEU A 84 -6.24 11.58 5.64
C LEU A 84 -4.88 11.85 6.28
N LEU A 85 -3.90 12.34 5.50
CA LEU A 85 -2.60 12.73 6.05
C LEU A 85 -2.71 13.89 7.04
N LYS A 86 -3.53 14.90 6.73
CA LYS A 86 -3.71 16.07 7.59
C LYS A 86 -4.44 15.73 8.90
N GLU A 87 -5.54 14.98 8.82
CA GLU A 87 -6.39 14.70 9.98
C GLU A 87 -5.88 13.53 10.83
N GLU A 88 -5.48 12.43 10.19
CA GLU A 88 -5.17 11.17 10.89
C GLU A 88 -3.68 10.80 10.87
N LYS A 89 -2.83 11.59 10.18
CA LYS A 89 -1.38 11.35 10.06
C LYS A 89 -1.04 9.98 9.45
N VAL A 90 -1.85 9.53 8.49
CA VAL A 90 -1.62 8.31 7.71
C VAL A 90 -1.21 8.70 6.29
N LEU A 91 0.01 8.31 5.91
CA LEU A 91 0.54 8.55 4.57
C LEU A 91 0.27 7.34 3.67
N ILE A 92 -0.45 7.58 2.60
CA ILE A 92 -0.72 6.62 1.52
C ILE A 92 -0.53 7.34 0.17
N VAL A 93 -0.52 6.59 -0.92
CA VAL A 93 -0.28 7.16 -2.26
C VAL A 93 -1.58 7.14 -3.06
N PRO A 94 -2.02 8.28 -3.63
CA PRO A 94 -3.21 8.30 -4.46
C PRO A 94 -3.02 7.42 -5.70
N GLY A 95 -4.11 6.80 -6.15
CA GLY A 95 -4.06 5.90 -7.31
C GLY A 95 -3.69 6.62 -8.60
N THR A 96 -4.03 7.90 -8.73
CA THR A 96 -3.67 8.78 -9.84
C THR A 96 -2.16 8.85 -10.12
N ALA A 97 -1.31 8.67 -9.09
CA ALA A 97 0.14 8.57 -9.25
C ALA A 97 0.58 7.38 -10.13
N PHE A 98 -0.30 6.42 -10.40
CA PHE A 98 -0.04 5.23 -11.23
C PHE A 98 -0.77 5.27 -12.58
N GLY A 99 -1.39 6.38 -12.91
CA GLY A 99 -2.14 6.62 -14.14
C GLY A 99 -3.60 7.00 -13.90
N GLU A 100 -4.27 7.51 -14.93
CA GLU A 100 -5.64 8.02 -14.85
C GLU A 100 -6.66 6.96 -14.39
N CYS A 101 -6.43 5.69 -14.76
CA CYS A 101 -7.26 4.56 -14.31
C CYS A 101 -7.20 4.29 -12.79
N GLY A 102 -6.24 4.89 -12.09
CA GLY A 102 -6.11 4.82 -10.64
C GLY A 102 -7.00 5.78 -9.87
N GLU A 103 -7.79 6.65 -10.55
CA GLU A 103 -8.72 7.52 -9.88
C GLU A 103 -9.81 6.74 -9.14
N GLY A 104 -10.11 7.17 -7.91
CA GLY A 104 -11.01 6.47 -6.99
C GLY A 104 -10.35 5.31 -6.24
N TYR A 105 -9.01 5.24 -6.24
CA TYR A 105 -8.21 4.25 -5.50
C TYR A 105 -7.05 4.91 -4.77
N PHE A 106 -6.47 4.17 -3.80
CA PHE A 106 -5.18 4.52 -3.21
C PHE A 106 -4.31 3.28 -3.04
N ARG A 107 -3.01 3.47 -2.98
CA ARG A 107 -2.05 2.40 -2.68
C ARG A 107 -1.58 2.49 -1.24
N ALA A 108 -1.67 1.38 -0.52
CA ALA A 108 -1.08 1.21 0.81
C ALA A 108 -0.10 0.03 0.82
N THR A 109 0.96 0.11 1.64
CA THR A 109 1.95 -0.95 1.78
C THR A 109 1.72 -1.75 3.06
N TYR A 110 1.97 -3.07 3.01
CA TYR A 110 2.06 -3.91 4.20
C TYR A 110 3.51 -4.32 4.57
N ALA A 111 4.49 -3.65 3.96
CA ALA A 111 5.91 -3.80 4.32
C ALA A 111 6.27 -2.98 5.58
N THR A 112 5.48 -3.10 6.64
CA THR A 112 5.68 -2.47 7.95
C THR A 112 5.19 -3.41 9.05
N SER A 113 5.39 -3.07 10.32
CA SER A 113 4.99 -3.93 11.45
C SER A 113 3.46 -4.11 11.54
N LEU A 114 3.03 -5.19 12.20
CA LEU A 114 1.59 -5.44 12.43
C LEU A 114 0.94 -4.35 13.28
N GLU A 115 1.69 -3.80 14.24
CA GLU A 115 1.25 -2.70 15.10
C GLU A 115 0.95 -1.45 14.27
N ASN A 116 1.85 -1.09 13.36
CA ASN A 116 1.68 0.06 12.47
C ASN A 116 0.50 -0.14 11.51
N ILE A 117 0.33 -1.33 10.95
CA ILE A 117 -0.82 -1.67 10.10
C ILE A 117 -2.12 -1.54 10.88
N THR A 118 -2.17 -2.11 12.09
CA THR A 118 -3.36 -2.06 12.94
C THR A 118 -3.73 -0.63 13.32
N GLU A 119 -2.74 0.18 13.69
CA GLU A 119 -2.97 1.59 14.03
C GLU A 119 -3.41 2.40 12.80
N ALA A 120 -2.81 2.17 11.64
CA ALA A 120 -3.22 2.83 10.40
C ALA A 120 -4.67 2.47 10.02
N LEU A 121 -5.06 1.20 10.13
CA LEU A 121 -6.44 0.76 9.87
C LEU A 121 -7.43 1.43 10.80
N LYS A 122 -7.15 1.54 12.12
CA LYS A 122 -8.00 2.25 13.09
C LYS A 122 -8.18 3.73 12.73
N ARG A 123 -7.12 4.39 12.29
CA ARG A 123 -7.16 5.80 11.88
C ARG A 123 -7.97 5.99 10.61
N ILE A 124 -7.78 5.10 9.62
CA ILE A 124 -8.57 5.11 8.39
C ILE A 124 -10.05 4.84 8.70
N GLU A 125 -10.37 3.91 9.60
CA GLU A 125 -11.73 3.63 10.07
C GLU A 125 -12.41 4.89 10.59
N ARG A 126 -11.80 5.58 11.58
CA ARG A 126 -12.33 6.86 12.11
C ARG A 126 -12.56 7.89 11.02
N PHE A 127 -11.64 7.98 10.06
CA PHE A 127 -11.75 8.91 8.95
C PHE A 127 -12.95 8.58 8.05
N VAL A 128 -13.08 7.32 7.64
CA VAL A 128 -14.16 6.84 6.77
C VAL A 128 -15.52 7.03 7.44
N GLU A 129 -15.65 6.69 8.73
CA GLU A 129 -16.89 6.87 9.49
C GLU A 129 -17.31 8.34 9.57
N LYS A 130 -16.38 9.25 9.89
CA LYS A 130 -16.65 10.69 9.89
C LYS A 130 -17.13 11.21 8.53
N ARG A 131 -16.60 10.67 7.43
CA ARG A 131 -17.00 11.08 6.07
C ARG A 131 -18.41 10.60 5.74
N ARG A 132 -18.74 9.35 6.04
CA ARG A 132 -20.08 8.80 5.84
C ARG A 132 -21.15 9.55 6.63
N GLN A 133 -20.90 9.85 7.91
CA GLN A 133 -21.82 10.64 8.73
C GLN A 133 -22.06 12.03 8.18
N ARG A 134 -21.05 12.70 7.64
CA ARG A 134 -21.17 14.01 7.00
C ARG A 134 -22.02 13.97 5.72
N GLU A 135 -21.88 12.92 4.94
CA GLU A 135 -22.66 12.69 3.72
C GLU A 135 -24.14 12.43 4.05
N GLU A 136 -24.41 11.57 5.05
CA GLU A 136 -25.78 11.31 5.53
C GLU A 136 -26.47 12.59 6.04
N GLN A 137 -25.75 13.40 6.83
CA GLN A 137 -26.29 14.68 7.32
C GLN A 137 -26.58 15.67 6.21
N LYS A 138 -25.80 15.71 5.13
CA LYS A 138 -26.10 16.56 3.97
C LYS A 138 -27.36 16.12 3.22
N CYS A 139 -27.59 14.79 3.12
CA CYS A 139 -28.81 14.26 2.48
C CYS A 139 -30.09 14.52 3.28
N ILE A 140 -30.00 14.62 4.62
CA ILE A 140 -31.17 14.89 5.49
C ILE A 140 -31.56 16.37 5.47
N ASN A 141 -30.62 17.27 5.18
CA ASN A 141 -30.84 18.73 5.18
C ASN A 141 -31.18 19.31 3.80
N LEU A 142 -31.41 18.47 2.79
CA LEU A 142 -31.94 18.79 1.46
C LEU A 142 -33.39 18.36 1.32
#